data_803b3de6bfdeef26f7514b2fb0a48a9f
#
_entry.id   803b3de6bfdeef26f7514b2fb0a48a9f
#
_cell.length_a   1.000
_cell.length_b   1.000
_cell.length_c   1.000
_cell.angle_alpha   90.00
_cell.angle_beta   90.00
_cell.angle_gamma   90.00
#
_symmetry.space_group_name_H-M   'P 1'
#
loop_
_entity.id
_entity.type
_entity.pdbx_description
1 polymer ?
#
loop_
_entity_poly.entity_id
_entity_poly.type
_entity_poly.pdbx_seq_one_letter_code
_entity_poly.pdbx_strand_id
1 'polypeptide(L)'
;MYSASDLKKGLKIEIDGSPWVITEFDFCKPGKGTALYRCRMKNMITGVGMEHTYRPTDKIEQPNIEEREMYYSYFDGHHYVFSDPNTYEEMSVSAETLGNQIYFLLEDSLCNFVLYNGEPIEITLPTFIEKEIVETEPGVRGDTATNVTKPAKIDNGYEIQVPLFINQGDIVKIDTRTGTYAERVSKK
;
A
#
# COMPACT_ATOMS: atom_id res chain seq x y z
N MET A 1 -25.63 8.17 1.48
CA MET A 1 -25.35 9.62 1.41
C MET A 1 -25.02 10.10 2.82
N TYR A 2 -23.89 10.78 3.00
CA TYR A 2 -23.45 11.33 4.28
C TYR A 2 -23.96 12.77 4.47
N SER A 3 -24.10 13.16 5.72
CA SER A 3 -24.25 14.56 6.15
C SER A 3 -22.89 15.14 6.53
N ALA A 4 -22.80 16.46 6.63
CA ALA A 4 -21.54 17.10 7.06
C ALA A 4 -21.11 16.68 8.49
N SER A 5 -22.05 16.28 9.34
CA SER A 5 -21.76 15.77 10.69
C SER A 5 -21.09 14.39 10.71
N ASP A 6 -21.14 13.65 9.61
CA ASP A 6 -20.49 12.34 9.49
C ASP A 6 -19.02 12.43 9.08
N LEU A 7 -18.59 13.63 8.66
CA LEU A 7 -17.24 13.86 8.19
C LEU A 7 -16.21 13.66 9.31
N LYS A 8 -15.19 12.88 9.01
CA LYS A 8 -14.06 12.58 9.89
C LYS A 8 -12.86 12.11 9.09
N LYS A 9 -11.71 12.16 9.69
CA LYS A 9 -10.47 11.59 9.11
C LYS A 9 -10.68 10.10 8.79
N GLY A 10 -10.28 9.68 7.61
CA GLY A 10 -10.40 8.30 7.11
C GLY A 10 -11.72 7.99 6.41
N LEU A 11 -12.73 8.87 6.48
CA LEU A 11 -13.97 8.66 5.75
C LEU A 11 -13.71 8.74 4.25
N LYS A 12 -14.29 7.81 3.51
CA LYS A 12 -14.26 7.77 2.04
C LYS A 12 -15.54 8.40 1.51
N ILE A 13 -15.39 9.35 0.61
CA ILE A 13 -16.48 10.09 -0.01
C ILE A 13 -16.34 10.09 -1.52
N GLU A 14 -17.43 10.38 -2.25
CA GLU A 14 -17.40 10.51 -3.70
C GLU A 14 -17.58 11.97 -4.11
N ILE A 15 -16.74 12.45 -5.03
CA ILE A 15 -16.85 13.77 -5.63
C ILE A 15 -16.62 13.60 -7.14
N ASP A 16 -17.59 14.07 -7.94
CA ASP A 16 -17.53 14.02 -9.40
C ASP A 16 -17.17 12.63 -9.96
N GLY A 17 -17.78 11.59 -9.39
CA GLY A 17 -17.56 10.20 -9.81
C GLY A 17 -16.16 9.65 -9.47
N SER A 18 -15.46 10.24 -8.52
CA SER A 18 -14.16 9.77 -8.04
C SER A 18 -14.16 9.56 -6.53
N PRO A 19 -13.47 8.51 -6.04
CA PRO A 19 -13.37 8.24 -4.61
C PRO A 19 -12.26 9.08 -3.98
N TRP A 20 -12.57 9.70 -2.84
CA TRP A 20 -11.67 10.51 -2.04
C TRP A 20 -11.63 10.01 -0.60
N VAL A 21 -10.49 10.09 0.03
CA VAL A 21 -10.33 9.81 1.46
C VAL A 21 -9.98 11.10 2.20
N ILE A 22 -10.65 11.35 3.32
CA ILE A 22 -10.38 12.51 4.18
C ILE A 22 -9.10 12.23 4.98
N THR A 23 -8.07 13.02 4.74
CA THR A 23 -6.76 12.90 5.42
C THR A 23 -6.66 13.75 6.67
N GLU A 24 -7.31 14.93 6.66
CA GLU A 24 -7.39 15.83 7.80
C GLU A 24 -8.80 16.41 7.87
N PHE A 25 -9.28 16.57 9.10
CA PHE A 25 -10.60 17.11 9.38
C PHE A 25 -10.51 18.15 10.49
N ASP A 26 -11.17 19.29 10.29
CA ASP A 26 -11.27 20.35 11.26
C ASP A 26 -12.70 20.92 11.31
N PHE A 27 -13.23 21.04 12.53
CA PHE A 27 -14.56 21.60 12.78
C PHE A 27 -14.42 22.98 13.41
N CYS A 28 -15.03 23.98 12.77
CA CYS A 28 -15.07 25.34 13.27
C CYS A 28 -16.52 25.82 13.42
N LYS A 29 -16.88 26.27 14.61
CA LYS A 29 -18.17 26.93 14.89
C LYS A 29 -17.91 28.35 15.36
N PRO A 30 -17.93 29.36 14.48
CA PRO A 30 -17.83 30.76 14.89
C PRO A 30 -19.00 31.15 15.80
N GLY A 31 -18.75 32.01 16.78
CA GLY A 31 -19.75 32.40 17.81
C GLY A 31 -21.04 33.01 17.26
N LYS A 32 -21.01 33.59 16.04
CA LYS A 32 -22.17 34.19 15.34
C LYS A 32 -22.33 33.68 13.90
N GLY A 33 -21.81 32.50 13.56
CA GLY A 33 -21.84 31.96 12.23
C GLY A 33 -22.28 30.52 12.16
N THR A 34 -22.45 30.05 10.92
CA THR A 34 -22.73 28.66 10.61
C THR A 34 -21.50 27.80 10.84
N ALA A 35 -21.69 26.59 11.36
CA ALA A 35 -20.62 25.60 11.49
C ALA A 35 -19.98 25.30 10.14
N LEU A 36 -18.67 25.15 10.12
CA LEU A 36 -17.87 24.81 8.94
C LEU A 36 -17.09 23.54 9.22
N TYR A 37 -17.10 22.64 8.23
CA TYR A 37 -16.40 21.36 8.25
C TYR A 37 -15.32 21.39 7.19
N ARG A 38 -14.08 21.71 7.60
CA ARG A 38 -12.94 21.76 6.68
C ARG A 38 -12.29 20.41 6.57
N CYS A 39 -12.17 19.92 5.33
CA CYS A 39 -11.57 18.64 5.02
C CYS A 39 -10.39 18.82 4.07
N ARG A 40 -9.24 18.25 4.41
CA ARG A 40 -8.24 17.90 3.40
C ARG A 40 -8.47 16.47 2.99
N MET A 41 -8.38 16.22 1.71
CA MET A 41 -8.66 14.92 1.15
C MET A 41 -7.72 14.58 0.01
N LYS A 42 -7.59 13.29 -0.25
CA LYS A 42 -6.75 12.75 -1.31
C LYS A 42 -7.60 11.87 -2.21
N ASN A 43 -7.47 12.08 -3.52
CA ASN A 43 -8.08 11.20 -4.51
C ASN A 43 -7.44 9.82 -4.41
N MET A 44 -8.25 8.77 -4.25
CA MET A 44 -7.77 7.41 -4.04
C MET A 44 -7.19 6.78 -5.32
N ILE A 45 -7.53 7.31 -6.50
CA ILE A 45 -7.03 6.82 -7.80
C ILE A 45 -5.79 7.61 -8.23
N THR A 46 -5.88 8.95 -8.24
CA THR A 46 -4.83 9.83 -8.79
C THR A 46 -3.79 10.27 -7.77
N GLY A 47 -4.13 10.20 -6.47
CA GLY A 47 -3.27 10.69 -5.39
C GLY A 47 -3.27 12.21 -5.21
N VAL A 48 -4.01 12.95 -6.01
CA VAL A 48 -4.10 14.42 -5.93
C VAL A 48 -4.78 14.84 -4.63
N GLY A 49 -4.20 15.83 -3.95
CA GLY A 49 -4.76 16.43 -2.74
C GLY A 49 -5.69 17.60 -3.05
N MET A 50 -6.74 17.76 -2.24
CA MET A 50 -7.68 18.86 -2.31
C MET A 50 -8.13 19.27 -0.90
N GLU A 51 -8.43 20.55 -0.72
CA GLU A 51 -9.11 21.07 0.46
C GLU A 51 -10.50 21.54 0.09
N HIS A 52 -11.50 21.15 0.88
CA HIS A 52 -12.87 21.57 0.70
C HIS A 52 -13.56 21.83 2.04
N THR A 53 -14.41 22.85 2.08
CA THR A 53 -15.17 23.21 3.28
C THR A 53 -16.66 22.95 3.05
N TYR A 54 -17.22 22.07 3.86
CA TYR A 54 -18.63 21.72 3.82
C TYR A 54 -19.44 22.53 4.83
N ARG A 55 -20.68 22.79 4.48
CA ARG A 55 -21.70 23.41 5.37
C ARG A 55 -22.58 22.33 5.98
N PRO A 56 -23.28 22.60 7.09
CA PRO A 56 -24.18 21.63 7.73
C PRO A 56 -25.26 21.07 6.83
N THR A 57 -25.66 21.82 5.81
CA THR A 57 -26.73 21.46 4.86
C THR A 57 -26.23 20.63 3.68
N ASP A 58 -24.92 20.54 3.50
CA ASP A 58 -24.34 19.82 2.36
C ASP A 58 -24.56 18.31 2.51
N LYS A 59 -24.87 17.69 1.39
CA LYS A 59 -24.97 16.24 1.28
C LYS A 59 -23.75 15.74 0.52
N ILE A 60 -23.18 14.64 0.99
CA ILE A 60 -21.95 14.10 0.49
C ILE A 60 -22.21 12.68 -0.01
N GLU A 61 -21.81 12.41 -1.24
CA GLU A 61 -22.03 11.10 -1.84
C GLU A 61 -21.10 10.06 -1.22
N GLN A 62 -21.62 8.85 -1.09
CA GLN A 62 -20.88 7.71 -0.59
C GLN A 62 -20.37 6.89 -1.78
N PRO A 63 -19.07 6.62 -1.88
CA PRO A 63 -18.53 5.79 -2.96
C PRO A 63 -18.88 4.32 -2.76
N ASN A 64 -19.01 3.60 -3.85
CA ASN A 64 -19.12 2.15 -3.83
C ASN A 64 -17.74 1.53 -3.66
N ILE A 65 -17.28 1.46 -2.42
CA ILE A 65 -16.01 0.88 -2.02
C ILE A 65 -16.26 -0.47 -1.39
N GLU A 66 -15.50 -1.47 -1.83
CA GLU A 66 -15.47 -2.80 -1.26
C GLU A 66 -14.03 -3.16 -0.90
N GLU A 67 -13.84 -3.78 0.26
CA GLU A 67 -12.55 -4.33 0.68
C GLU A 67 -12.64 -5.86 0.61
N ARG A 68 -11.65 -6.47 -0.06
CA ARG A 68 -11.53 -7.93 -0.18
C ARG A 68 -10.13 -8.38 0.13
N GLU A 69 -10.02 -9.57 0.70
CA GLU A 69 -8.77 -10.31 0.78
C GLU A 69 -8.68 -11.28 -0.39
N MET A 70 -7.56 -11.27 -1.11
CA MET A 70 -7.33 -12.13 -2.25
C MET A 70 -5.92 -12.73 -2.19
N TYR A 71 -5.78 -13.99 -2.57
CA TYR A 71 -4.49 -14.64 -2.68
C TYR A 71 -3.85 -14.36 -4.03
N TYR A 72 -2.56 -14.03 -4.03
CA TYR A 72 -1.79 -14.02 -5.27
C TYR A 72 -1.61 -15.46 -5.77
N SER A 73 -2.02 -15.73 -7.01
CA SER A 73 -1.99 -17.06 -7.60
C SER A 73 -0.84 -17.24 -8.58
N TYR A 74 -0.81 -16.46 -9.65
CA TYR A 74 0.23 -16.59 -10.69
C TYR A 74 0.30 -15.35 -11.60
N PHE A 75 1.37 -15.31 -12.39
CA PHE A 75 1.53 -14.35 -13.49
C PHE A 75 1.24 -15.06 -14.81
N ASP A 76 0.30 -14.55 -15.60
CA ASP A 76 -0.13 -15.18 -16.87
C ASP A 76 0.70 -14.77 -18.09
N GLY A 77 1.75 -13.97 -17.91
CA GLY A 77 2.57 -13.39 -18.96
C GLY A 77 2.23 -11.93 -19.26
N HIS A 78 1.08 -11.45 -18.82
CA HIS A 78 0.61 -10.06 -19.01
C HIS A 78 0.09 -9.43 -17.73
N HIS A 79 -0.59 -10.21 -16.90
CA HIS A 79 -1.24 -9.75 -15.67
C HIS A 79 -0.90 -10.64 -14.48
N TYR A 80 -0.98 -10.06 -13.31
CA TYR A 80 -0.89 -10.78 -12.03
C TYR A 80 -2.29 -11.20 -11.62
N VAL A 81 -2.51 -12.49 -11.43
CA VAL A 81 -3.82 -13.07 -11.13
C VAL A 81 -3.93 -13.37 -9.66
N PHE A 82 -5.02 -12.88 -9.08
CA PHE A 82 -5.39 -13.07 -7.68
C PHE A 82 -6.71 -13.82 -7.60
N SER A 83 -6.87 -14.65 -6.57
CA SER A 83 -8.07 -15.46 -6.36
C SER A 83 -8.72 -15.14 -5.03
N ASP A 84 -10.04 -15.04 -5.02
CA ASP A 84 -10.82 -14.93 -3.79
C ASP A 84 -10.80 -16.26 -3.04
N PRO A 85 -10.45 -16.28 -1.73
CA PRO A 85 -10.35 -17.51 -0.96
C PRO A 85 -11.69 -18.24 -0.75
N ASN A 86 -12.81 -17.54 -0.90
CA ASN A 86 -14.14 -18.08 -0.63
C ASN A 86 -14.90 -18.46 -1.92
N THR A 87 -14.82 -17.59 -2.95
CA THR A 87 -15.58 -17.77 -4.19
C THR A 87 -14.72 -18.38 -5.31
N TYR A 88 -13.39 -18.36 -5.17
CA TYR A 88 -12.42 -18.77 -6.19
C TYR A 88 -12.50 -17.93 -7.49
N GLU A 89 -13.18 -16.81 -7.43
CA GLU A 89 -13.17 -15.85 -8.53
C GLU A 89 -11.79 -15.26 -8.72
N GLU A 90 -11.36 -15.16 -9.96
CA GLU A 90 -10.06 -14.58 -10.31
C GLU A 90 -10.19 -13.13 -10.72
N MET A 91 -9.18 -12.34 -10.34
CA MET A 91 -9.04 -10.95 -10.73
C MET A 91 -7.64 -10.72 -11.28
N SER A 92 -7.57 -10.15 -12.47
CA SER A 92 -6.30 -9.82 -13.14
C SER A 92 -5.92 -8.37 -12.85
N VAL A 93 -4.68 -8.17 -12.45
CA VAL A 93 -4.14 -6.85 -12.12
C VAL A 93 -2.91 -6.56 -12.97
N SER A 94 -2.84 -5.38 -13.55
CA SER A 94 -1.70 -4.98 -14.36
C SER A 94 -0.46 -4.68 -13.50
N ALA A 95 0.72 -4.82 -14.09
CA ALA A 95 1.98 -4.44 -13.47
C ALA A 95 2.02 -2.94 -13.12
N GLU A 96 1.34 -2.11 -13.90
CA GLU A 96 1.23 -0.66 -13.65
C GLU A 96 0.49 -0.35 -12.35
N THR A 97 -0.60 -1.06 -12.06
CA THR A 97 -1.37 -0.91 -10.82
C THR A 97 -0.57 -1.36 -9.60
N LEU A 98 0.20 -2.44 -9.72
CA LEU A 98 1.04 -2.96 -8.64
C LEU A 98 2.33 -2.16 -8.42
N GLY A 99 2.89 -1.58 -9.48
CA GLY A 99 4.16 -0.86 -9.41
C GLY A 99 5.29 -1.75 -8.87
N ASN A 100 6.09 -1.24 -7.95
CA ASN A 100 7.21 -1.99 -7.36
C ASN A 100 6.78 -3.16 -6.47
N GLN A 101 5.52 -3.28 -6.13
CA GLN A 101 5.00 -4.40 -5.35
C GLN A 101 5.18 -5.75 -6.06
N ILE A 102 5.32 -5.75 -7.39
CA ILE A 102 5.60 -6.97 -8.17
C ILE A 102 6.82 -7.75 -7.69
N TYR A 103 7.83 -7.05 -7.15
CA TYR A 103 9.05 -7.68 -6.64
C TYR A 103 8.85 -8.39 -5.29
N PHE A 104 7.75 -8.14 -4.61
CA PHE A 104 7.45 -8.66 -3.26
C PHE A 104 6.25 -9.59 -3.22
N LEU A 105 5.67 -9.92 -4.37
CA LEU A 105 4.60 -10.91 -4.48
C LEU A 105 5.15 -12.31 -4.27
N LEU A 106 4.52 -13.03 -3.34
CA LEU A 106 4.76 -14.45 -3.11
C LEU A 106 3.48 -15.22 -3.44
N GLU A 107 3.61 -16.39 -4.06
CA GLU A 107 2.47 -17.29 -4.26
C GLU A 107 1.78 -17.57 -2.93
N ASP A 108 0.45 -17.65 -2.95
CA ASP A 108 -0.40 -17.86 -1.78
C ASP A 108 -0.33 -16.74 -0.71
N SER A 109 0.27 -15.58 -1.03
CA SER A 109 0.20 -14.41 -0.15
C SER A 109 -1.18 -13.80 -0.16
N LEU A 110 -1.71 -13.56 1.05
CA LEU A 110 -2.98 -12.88 1.24
C LEU A 110 -2.77 -11.36 1.14
N CYS A 111 -3.40 -10.74 0.15
CA CYS A 111 -3.34 -9.31 -0.12
C CYS A 111 -4.69 -8.65 0.14
N ASN A 112 -4.69 -7.42 0.64
CA ASN A 112 -5.90 -6.63 0.82
C ASN A 112 -6.16 -5.77 -0.42
N PHE A 113 -7.33 -5.89 -1.00
CA PHE A 113 -7.80 -5.12 -2.14
C PHE A 113 -8.84 -4.10 -1.71
N VAL A 114 -8.69 -2.88 -2.21
CA VAL A 114 -9.73 -1.86 -2.19
C VAL A 114 -10.27 -1.73 -3.60
N LEU A 115 -11.56 -2.03 -3.77
CA LEU A 115 -12.26 -1.96 -5.04
C LEU A 115 -13.17 -0.74 -5.06
N TYR A 116 -13.14 0.01 -6.15
CA TYR A 116 -14.10 1.07 -6.44
C TYR A 116 -14.90 0.69 -7.68
N ASN A 117 -16.23 0.55 -7.54
CA ASN A 117 -17.10 0.03 -8.59
C ASN A 117 -16.60 -1.30 -9.19
N GLY A 118 -16.05 -2.17 -8.37
CA GLY A 118 -15.52 -3.48 -8.76
C GLY A 118 -14.10 -3.48 -9.33
N GLU A 119 -13.49 -2.32 -9.55
CA GLU A 119 -12.12 -2.19 -10.06
C GLU A 119 -11.11 -1.99 -8.92
N PRO A 120 -9.97 -2.69 -8.93
CA PRO A 120 -8.96 -2.54 -7.89
C PRO A 120 -8.25 -1.19 -8.02
N ILE A 121 -8.30 -0.38 -6.96
CA ILE A 121 -7.63 0.93 -6.89
C ILE A 121 -6.47 0.94 -5.90
N GLU A 122 -6.44 0.02 -4.96
CA GLU A 122 -5.36 -0.13 -3.99
C GLU A 122 -5.18 -1.61 -3.65
N ILE A 123 -3.93 -2.06 -3.64
CA ILE A 123 -3.56 -3.41 -3.25
C ILE A 123 -2.46 -3.32 -2.20
N THR A 124 -2.68 -3.93 -1.05
CA THR A 124 -1.73 -3.96 0.05
C THR A 124 -1.26 -5.39 0.27
N LEU A 125 0.06 -5.60 0.12
CA LEU A 125 0.71 -6.86 0.42
C LEU A 125 0.86 -7.07 1.93
N PRO A 126 1.15 -8.30 2.39
CA PRO A 126 1.62 -8.51 3.75
C PRO A 126 2.79 -7.56 4.07
N THR A 127 2.80 -6.97 5.25
CA THR A 127 3.79 -5.96 5.64
C THR A 127 5.22 -6.46 5.50
N PHE A 128 5.45 -7.71 5.85
CA PHE A 128 6.77 -8.35 5.77
C PHE A 128 6.71 -9.62 4.95
N ILE A 129 7.74 -9.82 4.16
CA ILE A 129 8.01 -11.06 3.45
C ILE A 129 9.41 -11.55 3.76
N GLU A 130 9.64 -12.85 3.59
CA GLU A 130 10.94 -13.47 3.74
C GLU A 130 11.50 -13.83 2.36
N LYS A 131 12.74 -13.43 2.12
CA LYS A 131 13.46 -13.70 0.86
C LYS A 131 14.88 -14.11 1.11
N GLU A 132 15.38 -15.02 0.29
CA GLU A 132 16.79 -15.41 0.27
C GLU A 132 17.63 -14.38 -0.49
N ILE A 133 18.78 -14.03 0.07
CA ILE A 133 19.79 -13.23 -0.63
C ILE A 133 20.53 -14.14 -1.60
N VAL A 134 20.32 -13.91 -2.90
CA VAL A 134 20.93 -14.73 -3.97
C VAL A 134 22.28 -14.20 -4.43
N GLU A 135 22.53 -12.90 -4.26
CA GLU A 135 23.79 -12.25 -4.64
C GLU A 135 24.10 -11.09 -3.71
N THR A 136 25.28 -11.08 -3.13
CA THR A 136 25.84 -9.94 -2.40
C THR A 136 27.35 -10.08 -2.28
N GLU A 137 28.04 -8.95 -2.16
CA GLU A 137 29.48 -8.94 -1.89
C GLU A 137 29.78 -9.22 -0.43
N PRO A 138 30.97 -9.81 -0.13
CA PRO A 138 31.42 -9.93 1.26
C PRO A 138 31.57 -8.56 1.91
N GLY A 139 31.15 -8.43 3.17
CA GLY A 139 31.39 -7.22 3.95
C GLY A 139 32.87 -7.03 4.20
N VAL A 140 33.43 -5.85 3.90
CA VAL A 140 34.83 -5.53 4.17
C VAL A 140 34.98 -5.24 5.66
N ARG A 141 35.86 -6.03 6.34
CA ARG A 141 36.27 -5.72 7.72
C ARG A 141 37.19 -4.50 7.72
N GLY A 142 36.79 -3.45 8.41
CA GLY A 142 37.59 -2.24 8.54
C GLY A 142 36.81 -0.94 8.53
N ASP A 143 35.58 -0.95 8.08
CA ASP A 143 34.68 0.21 8.20
C ASP A 143 34.14 0.27 9.64
N THR A 144 34.68 1.19 10.41
CA THR A 144 34.26 1.48 11.79
C THR A 144 33.03 2.38 11.82
N ALA A 145 32.44 2.73 10.65
CA ALA A 145 31.23 3.53 10.58
C ALA A 145 30.01 2.69 10.98
N THR A 146 29.26 3.19 11.95
CA THR A 146 27.94 2.68 12.30
C THR A 146 26.97 2.92 11.15
N ASN A 147 26.10 1.93 10.84
CA ASN A 147 25.08 1.99 9.77
C ASN A 147 25.60 1.89 8.33
N VAL A 148 26.74 1.25 8.10
CA VAL A 148 27.18 0.94 6.74
C VAL A 148 26.35 -0.22 6.19
N THR A 149 25.83 -0.05 4.99
CA THR A 149 25.07 -1.04 4.24
C THR A 149 25.79 -1.41 2.95
N LYS A 150 25.40 -2.52 2.35
CA LYS A 150 25.87 -2.97 1.04
C LYS A 150 24.69 -3.42 0.20
N PRO A 151 24.79 -3.39 -1.15
CA PRO A 151 23.75 -3.90 -2.03
C PRO A 151 23.67 -5.43 -1.96
N ALA A 152 22.45 -5.94 -2.01
CA ALA A 152 22.15 -7.36 -2.10
C ALA A 152 20.95 -7.59 -2.99
N LYS A 153 20.95 -8.69 -3.75
CA LYS A 153 19.84 -9.03 -4.64
C LYS A 153 19.07 -10.24 -4.11
N ILE A 154 17.77 -10.19 -4.28
CA ILE A 154 16.85 -11.30 -4.07
C ILE A 154 16.60 -12.03 -5.39
N ASP A 155 15.86 -13.14 -5.35
CA ASP A 155 15.66 -14.09 -6.47
C ASP A 155 15.11 -13.48 -7.78
N ASN A 156 14.35 -12.39 -7.71
CA ASN A 156 13.81 -11.69 -8.88
C ASN A 156 14.74 -10.57 -9.42
N GLY A 157 15.95 -10.44 -8.88
CA GLY A 157 16.93 -9.43 -9.26
C GLY A 157 16.74 -8.05 -8.64
N TYR A 158 15.72 -7.87 -7.78
CA TYR A 158 15.53 -6.62 -7.05
C TYR A 158 16.65 -6.41 -6.03
N GLU A 159 17.21 -5.20 -5.99
CA GLU A 159 18.33 -4.86 -5.12
C GLU A 159 17.84 -4.11 -3.88
N ILE A 160 18.32 -4.56 -2.71
CA ILE A 160 18.06 -3.92 -1.43
C ILE A 160 19.38 -3.60 -0.73
N GLN A 161 19.37 -2.63 0.17
CA GLN A 161 20.50 -2.34 1.05
C GLN A 161 20.40 -3.17 2.32
N VAL A 162 21.46 -3.91 2.63
CA VAL A 162 21.53 -4.79 3.79
C VAL A 162 22.75 -4.46 4.66
N PRO A 163 22.73 -4.79 5.97
CA PRO A 163 23.91 -4.68 6.81
C PRO A 163 25.08 -5.52 6.27
N LEU A 164 26.32 -5.14 6.60
CA LEU A 164 27.53 -5.81 6.10
C LEU A 164 27.63 -7.29 6.50
N PHE A 165 26.97 -7.70 7.59
CA PHE A 165 26.99 -9.08 8.09
C PHE A 165 26.10 -10.05 7.32
N ILE A 166 25.27 -9.57 6.40
CA ILE A 166 24.42 -10.40 5.57
C ILE A 166 25.23 -11.05 4.46
N ASN A 167 25.06 -12.35 4.30
CA ASN A 167 25.75 -13.15 3.30
C ASN A 167 24.79 -13.75 2.27
N GLN A 168 25.34 -14.17 1.15
CA GLN A 168 24.59 -14.95 0.17
C GLN A 168 24.03 -16.22 0.81
N GLY A 169 22.74 -16.50 0.59
CA GLY A 169 22.02 -17.61 1.17
C GLY A 169 21.32 -17.30 2.50
N ASP A 170 21.58 -16.13 3.11
CA ASP A 170 20.84 -15.70 4.28
C ASP A 170 19.38 -15.38 3.90
N ILE A 171 18.45 -15.73 4.77
CA ILE A 171 17.04 -15.35 4.63
C ILE A 171 16.80 -14.07 5.43
N VAL A 172 16.28 -13.08 4.77
CA VAL A 172 15.99 -11.75 5.34
C VAL A 172 14.51 -11.43 5.26
N LYS A 173 14.06 -10.68 6.23
CA LYS A 173 12.72 -10.07 6.22
C LYS A 173 12.79 -8.70 5.56
N ILE A 174 11.87 -8.46 4.63
CA ILE A 174 11.75 -7.22 3.86
C ILE A 174 10.42 -6.57 4.20
N ASP A 175 10.45 -5.26 4.49
CA ASP A 175 9.24 -4.45 4.59
C ASP A 175 8.73 -4.12 3.19
N THR A 176 7.58 -4.66 2.82
CA THR A 176 7.00 -4.49 1.47
C THR A 176 6.52 -3.07 1.20
N ARG A 177 6.26 -2.27 2.23
CA ARG A 177 5.80 -0.88 2.09
C ARG A 177 6.91 0.04 1.59
N THR A 178 8.14 -0.24 1.95
CA THR A 178 9.33 0.56 1.63
C THR A 178 10.32 -0.16 0.73
N GLY A 179 10.20 -1.50 0.60
CA GLY A 179 11.16 -2.32 -0.14
C GLY A 179 12.52 -2.43 0.56
N THR A 180 12.57 -2.30 1.88
CA THR A 180 13.81 -2.24 2.66
C THR A 180 13.98 -3.44 3.57
N TYR A 181 15.26 -3.75 3.86
CA TYR A 181 15.63 -4.76 4.84
C TYR A 181 15.08 -4.41 6.24
N ALA A 182 14.51 -5.39 6.92
CA ALA A 182 14.04 -5.26 8.29
C ALA A 182 14.94 -6.04 9.27
N GLU A 183 15.11 -7.34 9.06
CA GLU A 183 15.93 -8.20 9.92
C GLU A 183 16.39 -9.47 9.21
N ARG A 184 17.43 -10.12 9.75
CA ARG A 184 17.83 -11.46 9.31
C ARG A 184 17.01 -12.51 10.06
N VAL A 185 16.38 -13.43 9.30
CA VAL A 185 15.57 -14.51 9.84
C VAL A 185 16.44 -15.73 10.15
N SER A 186 17.29 -16.16 9.20
CA SER A 186 18.17 -17.29 9.37
C SER A 186 19.49 -17.13 8.62
N LYS A 187 20.52 -17.86 9.08
CA LYS A 187 21.80 -18.05 8.38
C LYS A 187 21.74 -19.37 7.61
N LYS A 188 22.38 -19.39 6.46
CA LYS A 188 22.70 -20.63 5.76
C LYS A 188 23.93 -21.28 6.36
#